data_ceca6a8b1b7bdc10c8501d705cc82610
#
_entry.id   ceca6a8b1b7bdc10c8501d705cc82610
#
_cell.length_a   1.000
_cell.length_b   1.000
_cell.length_c   1.000
_cell.angle_alpha   90.00
_cell.angle_beta   90.00
_cell.angle_gamma   90.00
#
_symmetry.space_group_name_H-M   'P 1'
#
loop_
_entity.id
_entity.type
_entity.pdbx_description
1 polymer ?
#
loop_
_entity_poly.entity_id
_entity_poly.type
_entity_poly.pdbx_seq_one_letter_code
_entity_poly.pdbx_strand_id
1 'polypeptide(L)'
;KFMSAEEYSPKPYDKKKASPYTKTRVILLNGAEFEQTYFLHNFHRNCNNDDLRKEIALIRRHEQQQQKVISALKPIDETNLETTIGYEQLAVDLTAIFAKHVKDERLKNALDFALLEDFDHLYRFANLLETEEGVDANSLTDGYTEITPARPTVSEPRHPFDEINAHIARELADPFTKLVASIITAAEQQTMN
;
A
#
# COMPACT_ATOMS: atom_id res chain seq x y z
N LYS A 1 15.17 23.41 -18.67
CA LYS A 1 14.00 24.29 -18.55
C LYS A 1 13.40 24.03 -17.19
N PHE A 2 13.39 25.01 -16.30
CA PHE A 2 12.67 24.87 -15.03
C PHE A 2 11.18 24.94 -15.32
N MET A 3 10.43 23.96 -14.87
CA MET A 3 8.97 23.96 -14.95
C MET A 3 8.40 24.91 -13.90
N SER A 4 7.28 25.54 -14.17
CA SER A 4 6.59 26.39 -13.20
C SER A 4 5.98 25.54 -12.08
N ALA A 5 5.65 26.16 -10.94
CA ALA A 5 4.97 25.47 -9.84
C ALA A 5 3.60 24.89 -10.28
N GLU A 6 2.94 25.54 -11.24
CA GLU A 6 1.68 25.07 -11.81
C GLU A 6 1.85 23.82 -12.68
N GLU A 7 2.96 23.73 -13.43
CA GLU A 7 3.31 22.54 -14.21
C GLU A 7 3.67 21.35 -13.31
N TYR A 8 4.16 21.60 -12.08
CA TYR A 8 4.49 20.58 -11.09
C TYR A 8 3.36 20.24 -10.13
N SER A 9 2.25 20.99 -10.13
CA SER A 9 1.12 20.72 -9.25
C SER A 9 0.15 19.77 -9.94
N PRO A 10 0.23 18.46 -9.66
CA PRO A 10 -0.68 17.51 -10.26
C PRO A 10 -2.10 17.77 -9.73
N LYS A 11 -3.09 17.59 -10.60
CA LYS A 11 -4.48 17.63 -10.17
C LYS A 11 -4.81 16.34 -9.42
N PRO A 12 -5.55 16.40 -8.30
CA PRO A 12 -6.06 15.22 -7.63
C PRO A 12 -6.88 14.35 -8.59
N TYR A 13 -6.82 13.05 -8.39
CA TYR A 13 -7.72 12.16 -9.12
C TYR A 13 -9.18 12.37 -8.65
N ASP A 14 -10.13 12.08 -9.53
CA ASP A 14 -11.55 12.07 -9.19
C ASP A 14 -11.88 10.77 -8.44
N LYS A 15 -12.21 10.87 -7.14
CA LYS A 15 -12.45 9.70 -6.29
C LYS A 15 -13.58 8.79 -6.76
N LYS A 16 -14.53 9.32 -7.56
CA LYS A 16 -15.66 8.57 -8.11
C LYS A 16 -15.32 7.84 -9.41
N LYS A 17 -14.26 8.26 -10.11
CA LYS A 17 -13.86 7.71 -11.40
C LYS A 17 -12.57 6.92 -11.35
N ALA A 18 -11.72 7.23 -10.37
CA ALA A 18 -10.46 6.52 -10.22
C ALA A 18 -10.70 5.08 -9.79
N SER A 19 -10.12 4.15 -10.55
CA SER A 19 -10.17 2.74 -10.19
C SER A 19 -9.44 2.48 -8.88
N PRO A 20 -9.78 1.42 -8.12
CA PRO A 20 -9.03 0.98 -6.95
C PRO A 20 -7.53 0.80 -7.26
N TYR A 21 -7.21 0.32 -8.44
CA TYR A 21 -5.82 0.25 -8.95
C TYR A 21 -5.10 1.60 -8.87
N THR A 22 -5.72 2.68 -9.37
CA THR A 22 -5.12 4.03 -9.32
C THR A 22 -4.93 4.50 -7.89
N LYS A 23 -5.94 4.32 -7.03
CA LYS A 23 -5.90 4.72 -5.61
C LYS A 23 -4.77 4.01 -4.87
N THR A 24 -4.70 2.69 -4.98
CA THR A 24 -3.69 1.88 -4.29
C THR A 24 -2.27 2.18 -4.78
N ARG A 25 -2.08 2.52 -6.07
CA ARG A 25 -0.76 2.90 -6.60
C ARG A 25 -0.30 4.27 -6.10
N VAL A 26 -1.19 5.23 -5.96
CA VAL A 26 -0.86 6.52 -5.33
C VAL A 26 -0.44 6.31 -3.87
N ILE A 27 -1.15 5.47 -3.12
CA ILE A 27 -0.80 5.10 -1.74
C ILE A 27 0.58 4.43 -1.69
N LEU A 28 0.82 3.44 -2.55
CA LEU A 28 2.09 2.70 -2.60
C LEU A 28 3.27 3.63 -2.89
N LEU A 29 3.15 4.47 -3.91
CA LEU A 29 4.21 5.42 -4.27
C LEU A 29 4.46 6.42 -3.14
N ASN A 30 3.41 6.98 -2.55
CA ASN A 30 3.54 7.91 -1.42
C ASN A 30 4.22 7.25 -0.21
N GLY A 31 3.90 5.99 0.07
CA GLY A 31 4.53 5.20 1.13
C GLY A 31 6.01 4.94 0.86
N ALA A 32 6.38 4.61 -0.38
CA ALA A 32 7.76 4.38 -0.79
C ALA A 32 8.63 5.63 -0.61
N GLU A 33 8.14 6.79 -1.07
CA GLU A 33 8.85 8.08 -0.91
C GLU A 33 8.98 8.48 0.57
N PHE A 34 7.96 8.21 1.38
CA PHE A 34 8.00 8.45 2.82
C PHE A 34 9.06 7.59 3.50
N GLU A 35 9.07 6.28 3.23
CA GLU A 35 10.03 5.32 3.80
C GLU A 35 11.46 5.67 3.38
N GLN A 36 11.69 6.00 2.12
CA GLN A 36 13.00 6.42 1.63
C GLN A 36 13.47 7.71 2.31
N THR A 37 12.59 8.69 2.49
CA THR A 37 12.91 9.92 3.23
C THR A 37 13.31 9.63 4.67
N TYR A 38 12.63 8.71 5.34
CA TYR A 38 12.92 8.29 6.72
C TYR A 38 14.26 7.54 6.79
N PHE A 39 14.49 6.59 5.89
CA PHE A 39 15.77 5.87 5.78
C PHE A 39 16.95 6.83 5.57
N LEU A 40 16.84 7.74 4.60
CA LEU A 40 17.88 8.72 4.31
C LEU A 40 18.14 9.68 5.48
N HIS A 41 17.12 9.98 6.30
CA HIS A 41 17.31 10.74 7.52
C HIS A 41 18.24 10.02 8.51
N ASN A 42 17.99 8.75 8.75
CA ASN A 42 18.80 7.94 9.66
C ASN A 42 20.21 7.70 9.10
N PHE A 43 20.32 7.43 7.80
CA PHE A 43 21.61 7.28 7.13
C PHE A 43 22.45 8.55 7.23
N HIS A 44 21.88 9.72 6.94
CA HIS A 44 22.54 11.01 7.09
C HIS A 44 23.09 11.23 8.51
N ARG A 45 22.31 10.91 9.54
CA ARG A 45 22.72 11.10 10.94
C ARG A 45 23.89 10.21 11.36
N ASN A 46 23.98 9.01 10.79
CA ASN A 46 24.99 8.02 11.13
C ASN A 46 26.18 7.98 10.14
N CYS A 47 26.20 8.89 9.17
CA CYS A 47 27.26 8.95 8.18
C CYS A 47 28.45 9.77 8.69
N ASN A 48 29.64 9.16 8.74
CA ASN A 48 30.88 9.81 9.19
C ASN A 48 31.65 10.53 8.07
N ASN A 49 31.20 10.41 6.82
CA ASN A 49 31.78 11.08 5.67
C ASN A 49 30.98 12.34 5.35
N ASP A 50 31.61 13.51 5.47
CA ASP A 50 30.94 14.81 5.32
C ASP A 50 30.42 15.06 3.91
N ASP A 51 31.13 14.62 2.87
CA ASP A 51 30.69 14.84 1.50
C ASP A 51 29.51 13.92 1.16
N LEU A 52 29.59 12.65 1.55
CA LEU A 52 28.46 11.72 1.42
C LEU A 52 27.25 12.21 2.21
N ARG A 53 27.46 12.75 3.42
CA ARG A 53 26.38 13.31 4.25
C ARG A 53 25.67 14.48 3.57
N LYS A 54 26.41 15.37 2.89
CA LYS A 54 25.82 16.47 2.11
C LYS A 54 24.96 15.95 0.96
N GLU A 55 25.47 14.97 0.20
CA GLU A 55 24.72 14.37 -0.92
C GLU A 55 23.44 13.68 -0.44
N ILE A 56 23.49 12.90 0.64
CA ILE A 56 22.31 12.29 1.24
C ILE A 56 21.28 13.34 1.64
N ALA A 57 21.72 14.47 2.23
CA ALA A 57 20.80 15.55 2.62
C ALA A 57 20.10 16.20 1.41
N LEU A 58 20.82 16.35 0.29
CA LEU A 58 20.26 16.86 -0.97
C LEU A 58 19.23 15.89 -1.56
N ILE A 59 19.59 14.60 -1.66
CA ILE A 59 18.69 13.56 -2.17
C ILE A 59 17.42 13.51 -1.31
N ARG A 60 17.56 13.45 0.02
CA ARG A 60 16.40 13.44 0.93
C ARG A 60 15.46 14.64 0.71
N ARG A 61 16.01 15.81 0.39
CA ARG A 61 15.18 16.98 0.06
C ARG A 61 14.38 16.75 -1.22
N HIS A 62 14.96 16.11 -2.22
CA HIS A 62 14.27 15.78 -3.47
C HIS A 62 13.16 14.75 -3.22
N GLU A 63 13.42 13.69 -2.46
CA GLU A 63 12.42 12.70 -2.07
C GLU A 63 11.23 13.34 -1.34
N GLN A 64 11.49 14.28 -0.42
CA GLN A 64 10.41 15.04 0.23
C GLN A 64 9.57 15.86 -0.75
N GLN A 65 10.16 16.41 -1.81
CA GLN A 65 9.40 17.12 -2.84
C GLN A 65 8.58 16.14 -3.69
N GLN A 66 9.16 15.01 -4.07
CA GLN A 66 8.43 13.95 -4.81
C GLN A 66 7.25 13.43 -3.99
N GLN A 67 7.45 13.13 -2.72
CA GLN A 67 6.39 12.70 -1.81
C GLN A 67 5.24 13.73 -1.73
N LYS A 68 5.54 15.03 -1.66
CA LYS A 68 4.51 16.09 -1.69
C LYS A 68 3.73 16.11 -3.00
N VAL A 69 4.41 15.94 -4.14
CA VAL A 69 3.76 15.89 -5.47
C VAL A 69 2.83 14.69 -5.55
N ILE A 70 3.26 13.51 -5.09
CA ILE A 70 2.44 12.30 -5.08
C ILE A 70 1.25 12.45 -4.11
N SER A 71 1.49 13.01 -2.92
CA SER A 71 0.42 13.28 -1.96
C SER A 71 -0.66 14.22 -2.51
N ALA A 72 -0.29 15.18 -3.37
CA ALA A 72 -1.22 16.10 -4.00
C ALA A 72 -2.14 15.43 -5.04
N LEU A 73 -1.87 14.18 -5.44
CA LEU A 73 -2.76 13.39 -6.28
C LEU A 73 -4.00 12.88 -5.53
N LYS A 74 -3.96 12.86 -4.20
CA LYS A 74 -5.11 12.42 -3.39
C LYS A 74 -6.22 13.48 -3.42
N PRO A 75 -7.51 13.07 -3.54
CA PRO A 75 -8.63 13.99 -3.47
C PRO A 75 -8.74 14.64 -2.10
N ILE A 76 -9.10 15.93 -2.06
CA ILE A 76 -9.32 16.67 -0.81
C ILE A 76 -10.61 16.22 -0.11
N ASP A 77 -11.57 15.71 -0.87
CA ASP A 77 -12.89 15.29 -0.41
C ASP A 77 -12.97 13.79 -0.07
N GLU A 78 -11.84 13.09 -0.10
CA GLU A 78 -11.75 11.71 0.40
C GLU A 78 -11.66 11.72 1.93
N THR A 79 -12.57 11.00 2.59
CA THR A 79 -12.57 10.93 4.06
C THR A 79 -11.42 10.06 4.57
N ASN A 80 -11.12 10.13 5.87
CA ASN A 80 -10.12 9.28 6.47
C ASN A 80 -10.50 7.79 6.37
N LEU A 81 -11.78 7.44 6.52
CA LEU A 81 -12.24 6.06 6.40
C LEU A 81 -12.15 5.56 4.96
N GLU A 82 -12.57 6.37 3.97
CA GLU A 82 -12.39 6.05 2.55
C GLU A 82 -10.90 5.82 2.21
N THR A 83 -10.02 6.69 2.69
CA THR A 83 -8.56 6.54 2.50
C THR A 83 -8.06 5.25 3.14
N THR A 84 -8.53 4.91 4.34
CA THR A 84 -8.12 3.69 5.05
C THR A 84 -8.52 2.43 4.29
N ILE A 85 -9.71 2.39 3.68
CA ILE A 85 -10.08 1.27 2.78
C ILE A 85 -9.05 1.09 1.66
N GLY A 86 -8.53 2.18 1.10
CA GLY A 86 -7.45 2.12 0.12
C GLY A 86 -6.15 1.54 0.67
N TYR A 87 -5.78 1.86 1.90
CA TYR A 87 -4.60 1.29 2.58
C TYR A 87 -4.75 -0.21 2.82
N GLU A 88 -5.89 -0.64 3.36
CA GLU A 88 -6.14 -2.05 3.64
C GLU A 88 -6.24 -2.87 2.33
N GLN A 89 -6.83 -2.31 1.28
CA GLN A 89 -6.85 -2.95 -0.03
C GLN A 89 -5.42 -3.11 -0.58
N LEU A 90 -4.56 -2.11 -0.42
CA LEU A 90 -3.15 -2.23 -0.82
C LEU A 90 -2.42 -3.29 0.00
N ALA A 91 -2.67 -3.37 1.32
CA ALA A 91 -2.09 -4.38 2.18
C ALA A 91 -2.47 -5.79 1.70
N VAL A 92 -3.76 -6.04 1.45
CA VAL A 92 -4.25 -7.31 0.89
C VAL A 92 -3.55 -7.65 -0.42
N ASP A 93 -3.47 -6.70 -1.37
CA ASP A 93 -2.82 -6.90 -2.68
C ASP A 93 -1.35 -7.28 -2.53
N LEU A 94 -0.59 -6.53 -1.75
CA LEU A 94 0.85 -6.76 -1.57
C LEU A 94 1.14 -8.06 -0.82
N THR A 95 0.45 -8.28 0.31
CA THR A 95 0.64 -9.48 1.12
C THR A 95 0.28 -10.74 0.34
N ALA A 96 -0.81 -10.70 -0.45
CA ALA A 96 -1.22 -11.80 -1.31
C ALA A 96 -0.14 -12.15 -2.35
N ILE A 97 0.44 -11.12 -3.01
CA ILE A 97 1.45 -11.39 -4.05
C ILE A 97 2.77 -11.87 -3.44
N PHE A 98 3.17 -11.33 -2.28
CA PHE A 98 4.38 -11.79 -1.59
C PHE A 98 4.23 -13.23 -1.12
N ALA A 99 3.10 -13.58 -0.48
CA ALA A 99 2.81 -14.95 -0.06
C ALA A 99 2.81 -15.95 -1.23
N LYS A 100 2.39 -15.50 -2.43
CA LYS A 100 2.41 -16.32 -3.65
C LYS A 100 3.81 -16.62 -4.16
N HIS A 101 4.74 -15.67 -4.05
CA HIS A 101 6.05 -15.74 -4.72
C HIS A 101 7.21 -16.13 -3.79
N VAL A 102 7.07 -15.96 -2.49
CA VAL A 102 8.11 -16.32 -1.53
C VAL A 102 8.29 -17.85 -1.47
N LYS A 103 9.55 -18.30 -1.38
CA LYS A 103 9.90 -19.72 -1.34
C LYS A 103 10.25 -20.22 0.06
N ASP A 104 10.69 -19.35 0.96
CA ASP A 104 10.95 -19.72 2.36
C ASP A 104 9.61 -19.98 3.06
N GLU A 105 9.41 -21.21 3.54
CA GLU A 105 8.15 -21.64 4.15
C GLU A 105 7.81 -20.86 5.44
N ARG A 106 8.81 -20.42 6.20
CA ARG A 106 8.57 -19.63 7.42
C ARG A 106 8.06 -18.24 7.07
N LEU A 107 8.67 -17.61 6.04
CA LEU A 107 8.23 -16.31 5.54
C LEU A 107 6.87 -16.42 4.88
N LYS A 108 6.65 -17.48 4.10
CA LYS A 108 5.34 -17.75 3.50
C LYS A 108 4.24 -17.87 4.54
N ASN A 109 4.46 -18.66 5.59
CA ASN A 109 3.49 -18.82 6.69
C ASN A 109 3.21 -17.48 7.40
N ALA A 110 4.22 -16.65 7.60
CA ALA A 110 4.05 -15.31 8.17
C ALA A 110 3.22 -14.40 7.26
N LEU A 111 3.46 -14.44 5.96
CA LEU A 111 2.70 -13.66 4.98
C LEU A 111 1.26 -14.17 4.82
N ASP A 112 1.04 -15.49 4.83
CA ASP A 112 -0.30 -16.08 4.81
C ASP A 112 -1.09 -15.68 6.08
N PHE A 113 -0.42 -15.62 7.24
CA PHE A 113 -1.02 -15.08 8.46
C PHE A 113 -1.36 -13.59 8.31
N ALA A 114 -0.40 -12.77 7.87
CA ALA A 114 -0.60 -11.34 7.68
C ALA A 114 -1.74 -11.05 6.71
N LEU A 115 -1.86 -11.81 5.62
CA LEU A 115 -2.95 -11.65 4.65
C LEU A 115 -4.34 -11.85 5.29
N LEU A 116 -4.47 -12.79 6.21
CA LEU A 116 -5.73 -13.01 6.94
C LEU A 116 -6.03 -11.83 7.89
N GLU A 117 -5.02 -11.27 8.54
CA GLU A 117 -5.16 -10.07 9.37
C GLU A 117 -5.51 -8.84 8.52
N ASP A 118 -4.90 -8.68 7.34
CA ASP A 118 -5.21 -7.59 6.40
C ASP A 118 -6.68 -7.64 5.96
N PHE A 119 -7.24 -8.84 5.71
CA PHE A 119 -8.69 -8.99 5.44
C PHE A 119 -9.54 -8.60 6.65
N ASP A 120 -9.16 -8.99 7.86
CA ASP A 120 -9.89 -8.59 9.07
C ASP A 120 -9.88 -7.06 9.24
N HIS A 121 -8.75 -6.41 9.02
CA HIS A 121 -8.63 -4.96 9.05
C HIS A 121 -9.55 -4.30 8.01
N LEU A 122 -9.50 -4.78 6.77
CA LEU A 122 -10.37 -4.30 5.70
C LEU A 122 -11.84 -4.41 6.09
N TYR A 123 -12.25 -5.53 6.65
CA TYR A 123 -13.65 -5.75 7.09
C TYR A 123 -14.05 -4.84 8.23
N ARG A 124 -13.18 -4.60 9.21
CA ARG A 124 -13.44 -3.68 10.32
C ARG A 124 -13.63 -2.26 9.84
N PHE A 125 -12.72 -1.76 9.00
CA PHE A 125 -12.84 -0.42 8.45
C PHE A 125 -14.03 -0.28 7.50
N ALA A 126 -14.39 -1.33 6.77
CA ALA A 126 -15.61 -1.37 5.96
C ALA A 126 -16.86 -1.23 6.81
N ASN A 127 -16.94 -1.91 7.97
CA ASN A 127 -18.04 -1.76 8.90
C ASN A 127 -18.12 -0.35 9.49
N LEU A 128 -16.97 0.25 9.85
CA LEU A 128 -16.92 1.63 10.34
C LEU A 128 -17.36 2.62 9.26
N LEU A 129 -16.91 2.47 8.03
CA LEU A 129 -17.31 3.33 6.92
C LEU A 129 -18.82 3.29 6.68
N GLU A 130 -19.41 2.10 6.71
CA GLU A 130 -20.86 1.93 6.55
C GLU A 130 -21.64 2.52 7.74
N THR A 131 -21.17 2.30 8.96
CA THR A 131 -21.86 2.75 10.19
C THR A 131 -21.76 4.25 10.38
N GLU A 132 -20.58 4.85 10.16
CA GLU A 132 -20.32 6.25 10.46
C GLU A 132 -20.61 7.19 9.29
N GLU A 133 -20.44 6.72 8.06
CA GLU A 133 -20.57 7.55 6.85
C GLU A 133 -21.67 7.08 5.90
N GLY A 134 -22.27 5.90 6.12
CA GLY A 134 -23.31 5.33 5.25
C GLY A 134 -22.81 4.93 3.88
N VAL A 135 -21.51 4.68 3.72
CA VAL A 135 -20.86 4.31 2.46
C VAL A 135 -20.54 2.82 2.45
N ASP A 136 -21.01 2.10 1.44
CA ASP A 136 -20.63 0.70 1.22
C ASP A 136 -19.19 0.64 0.68
N ALA A 137 -18.30 -0.01 1.43
CA ALA A 137 -16.91 -0.17 1.05
C ALA A 137 -16.71 -0.92 -0.27
N ASN A 138 -17.64 -1.79 -0.68
CA ASN A 138 -17.59 -2.44 -1.99
C ASN A 138 -17.61 -1.45 -3.15
N SER A 139 -18.24 -0.28 -2.96
CA SER A 139 -18.20 0.80 -3.95
C SER A 139 -16.81 1.40 -4.15
N LEU A 140 -15.91 1.23 -3.17
CA LEU A 140 -14.54 1.73 -3.22
C LEU A 140 -13.55 0.66 -3.72
N THR A 141 -13.84 -0.61 -3.50
CA THR A 141 -12.98 -1.74 -3.92
C THR A 141 -13.31 -2.26 -5.32
N ASP A 142 -14.49 -1.98 -5.84
CA ASP A 142 -14.97 -2.16 -7.23
C ASP A 142 -14.36 -3.38 -7.97
N GLY A 143 -14.66 -4.58 -7.50
CA GLY A 143 -14.20 -5.82 -8.12
C GLY A 143 -12.77 -6.26 -7.77
N TYR A 144 -12.02 -5.49 -6.98
CA TYR A 144 -10.71 -5.93 -6.47
C TYR A 144 -10.85 -6.89 -5.30
N THR A 145 -11.71 -6.54 -4.36
CA THR A 145 -12.00 -7.38 -3.20
C THR A 145 -13.48 -7.26 -2.86
N GLU A 146 -14.16 -8.39 -2.72
CA GLU A 146 -15.54 -8.43 -2.25
C GLU A 146 -15.55 -8.44 -0.72
N ILE A 147 -16.26 -7.49 -0.12
CA ILE A 147 -16.43 -7.38 1.32
C ILE A 147 -17.79 -7.95 1.65
N THR A 148 -17.80 -9.11 2.30
CA THR A 148 -19.03 -9.83 2.65
C THR A 148 -19.78 -9.17 3.82
N PRO A 149 -21.13 -9.20 3.86
CA PRO A 149 -21.89 -8.81 5.04
C PRO A 149 -21.55 -9.66 6.27
N ALA A 150 -21.83 -9.12 7.46
CA ALA A 150 -21.59 -9.80 8.75
C ALA A 150 -20.14 -10.34 8.88
N ARG A 151 -19.18 -9.50 8.61
CA ARG A 151 -17.77 -9.81 8.56
C ARG A 151 -17.21 -10.23 9.92
N PRO A 152 -16.29 -11.19 9.97
CA PRO A 152 -15.63 -11.58 11.21
C PRO A 152 -14.78 -10.43 11.77
N THR A 153 -14.49 -10.52 13.04
CA THR A 153 -13.58 -9.60 13.73
C THR A 153 -12.43 -10.38 14.35
N VAL A 154 -11.33 -9.68 14.69
CA VAL A 154 -10.11 -10.30 15.28
C VAL A 154 -10.38 -11.14 16.51
N SER A 155 -11.44 -10.83 17.28
CA SER A 155 -11.84 -11.60 18.47
C SER A 155 -12.50 -12.95 18.16
N GLU A 156 -12.82 -13.21 16.91
CA GLU A 156 -13.48 -14.44 16.48
C GLU A 156 -12.51 -15.39 15.78
N PRO A 157 -12.76 -16.70 15.80
CA PRO A 157 -12.02 -17.64 14.97
C PRO A 157 -12.08 -17.20 13.51
N ARG A 158 -10.98 -17.40 12.79
CA ARG A 158 -10.91 -17.08 11.36
C ARG A 158 -12.07 -17.70 10.61
N HIS A 159 -12.71 -16.87 9.79
CA HIS A 159 -13.85 -17.32 9.00
C HIS A 159 -13.33 -18.10 7.78
N PRO A 160 -13.98 -19.22 7.38
CA PRO A 160 -13.58 -19.98 6.19
C PRO A 160 -13.49 -19.15 4.91
N PHE A 161 -14.26 -18.06 4.81
CA PHE A 161 -14.21 -17.14 3.67
C PHE A 161 -12.90 -16.33 3.61
N ASP A 162 -12.20 -16.09 4.72
CA ASP A 162 -10.95 -15.35 4.72
C ASP A 162 -9.87 -16.13 3.96
N GLU A 163 -9.79 -17.44 4.13
CA GLU A 163 -8.87 -18.29 3.39
C GLU A 163 -9.21 -18.33 1.89
N ILE A 164 -10.50 -18.37 1.55
CA ILE A 164 -10.97 -18.32 0.15
C ILE A 164 -10.61 -16.98 -0.47
N ASN A 165 -10.90 -15.86 0.22
CA ASN A 165 -10.58 -14.52 -0.24
C ASN A 165 -9.07 -14.32 -0.38
N ALA A 166 -8.27 -14.80 0.57
CA ALA A 166 -6.82 -14.75 0.48
C ALA A 166 -6.28 -15.53 -0.72
N HIS A 167 -6.87 -16.71 -1.01
CA HIS A 167 -6.51 -17.49 -2.20
C HIS A 167 -6.86 -16.74 -3.50
N ILE A 168 -8.06 -16.20 -3.59
CA ILE A 168 -8.52 -15.44 -4.76
C ILE A 168 -7.62 -14.20 -4.96
N ALA A 169 -7.31 -13.45 -3.89
CA ALA A 169 -6.44 -12.29 -3.96
C ALA A 169 -5.06 -12.63 -4.53
N ARG A 170 -4.45 -13.76 -4.07
CA ARG A 170 -3.18 -14.23 -4.62
C ARG A 170 -3.25 -14.54 -6.13
N GLU A 171 -4.34 -15.14 -6.57
CA GLU A 171 -4.50 -15.51 -7.99
C GLU A 171 -4.80 -14.30 -8.89
N LEU A 172 -5.55 -13.32 -8.39
CA LEU A 172 -5.98 -12.13 -9.13
C LEU A 172 -5.00 -10.96 -9.04
N ALA A 173 -3.88 -11.08 -8.30
CA ALA A 173 -2.92 -10.01 -8.14
C ALA A 173 -2.48 -9.40 -9.48
N ASP A 174 -2.52 -8.08 -9.57
CA ASP A 174 -2.26 -7.33 -10.80
C ASP A 174 -0.80 -7.43 -11.30
N PRO A 175 -0.55 -7.18 -12.61
CA PRO A 175 0.78 -7.33 -13.19
C PRO A 175 1.85 -6.42 -12.60
N PHE A 176 1.50 -5.21 -12.16
CA PHE A 176 2.45 -4.28 -11.55
C PHE A 176 2.89 -4.75 -10.17
N THR A 177 1.94 -5.15 -9.33
CA THR A 177 2.23 -5.73 -8.01
C THR A 177 3.06 -7.01 -8.16
N LYS A 178 2.78 -7.85 -9.17
CA LYS A 178 3.60 -9.01 -9.52
C LYS A 178 5.05 -8.62 -9.86
N LEU A 179 5.24 -7.55 -10.63
CA LEU A 179 6.58 -7.06 -10.98
C LEU A 179 7.33 -6.58 -9.74
N VAL A 180 6.71 -5.78 -8.88
CA VAL A 180 7.31 -5.30 -7.63
C VAL A 180 7.69 -6.47 -6.73
N ALA A 181 6.81 -7.43 -6.54
CA ALA A 181 7.09 -8.65 -5.77
C ALA A 181 8.27 -9.44 -6.35
N SER A 182 8.36 -9.56 -7.67
CA SER A 182 9.45 -10.25 -8.34
C SER A 182 10.81 -9.58 -8.07
N ILE A 183 10.84 -8.25 -8.06
CA ILE A 183 12.06 -7.47 -7.77
C ILE A 183 12.48 -7.69 -6.31
N ILE A 184 11.55 -7.60 -5.36
CA ILE A 184 11.83 -7.81 -3.93
C ILE A 184 12.33 -9.24 -3.70
N THR A 185 11.65 -10.26 -4.25
CA THR A 185 12.06 -11.66 -4.11
C THR A 185 13.45 -11.92 -4.70
N ALA A 186 13.80 -11.28 -5.82
CA ALA A 186 15.14 -11.38 -6.41
C ALA A 186 16.21 -10.74 -5.51
N ALA A 187 15.90 -9.59 -4.89
CA ALA A 187 16.79 -8.93 -3.94
C ALA A 187 17.04 -9.78 -2.68
N GLU A 188 15.98 -10.38 -2.13
CA GLU A 188 16.07 -11.27 -0.97
C GLU A 188 16.93 -12.53 -1.28
N GLN A 189 16.80 -13.11 -2.47
CA GLN A 189 17.63 -14.24 -2.88
C GLN A 189 19.11 -13.90 -3.03
N GLN A 190 19.46 -12.66 -3.39
CA GLN A 190 20.84 -12.20 -3.47
C GLN A 190 21.48 -11.96 -2.09
N THR A 191 20.68 -11.62 -1.09
CA THR A 191 21.16 -11.39 0.29
C THR A 191 21.34 -12.67 1.10
N MET A 192 20.78 -13.80 0.64
CA MET A 192 20.88 -15.11 1.29
C MET A 192 22.02 -16.01 0.72
N ASN A 193 22.72 -15.56 -0.31
CA ASN A 193 23.92 -16.21 -0.87
C ASN A 193 25.19 -15.48 -0.49
#